data_da6b482cadd759e5074fb8c4ff47ed08
#
_entry.id   da6b482cadd759e5074fb8c4ff47ed08
#
_cell.length_a   1.000
_cell.length_b   1.000
_cell.length_c   1.000
_cell.angle_alpha   90.00
_cell.angle_beta   90.00
_cell.angle_gamma   90.00
#
_symmetry.space_group_name_H-M   'P 1'
#
loop_
_entity.id
_entity.type
_entity.pdbx_description
1 polymer ?
#
loop_
_entity_poly.entity_id
_entity_poly.type
_entity_poly.pdbx_seq_one_letter_code
_entity_poly.pdbx_strand_id
1 'polypeptide(L)'
;MQQAWFDVKFKEAAQLRVGKFKTPFSHAYLTTLGETLFPQLPTSLTTAVIMPYTLNAVTPNIGTGFDLGVELHGLVKDKFGYEIGLFNGTGAAVNTASKTMSDDWHIPSLLYAGRFTYMPYGVMPSTQGNPNRLNEKKMLIGVSGSINVESENESTNDTRVGFEWALLYHKWYFAAEAYWMNVGFTKRQKINEHYNYVGGYIQGGYFVAPRVQLAARYDIMNRNSTTKDGLLNMPAVGVNYFFKGCNLKLQAMYQYTGRTGHANQLDRDNDNLGLATHSATVQLQYAF
;
A
#
# COMPACT_ATOMS: atom_id res chain seq x y z
N MET A 1 -15.74 -12.14 -4.71
CA MET A 1 -15.86 -11.42 -3.41
C MET A 1 -14.48 -10.90 -3.04
N GLN A 2 -14.33 -9.58 -2.89
CA GLN A 2 -13.01 -8.99 -2.58
C GLN A 2 -12.64 -9.20 -1.11
N GLN A 3 -13.59 -9.03 -0.19
CA GLN A 3 -13.39 -9.25 1.23
C GLN A 3 -14.63 -9.86 1.89
N ALA A 4 -14.39 -10.69 2.89
CA ALA A 4 -15.41 -11.28 3.76
C ALA A 4 -14.74 -11.68 5.07
N TRP A 5 -15.11 -11.05 6.13
CA TRP A 5 -14.51 -11.26 7.44
C TRP A 5 -15.51 -11.00 8.56
N PHE A 6 -15.21 -11.48 9.74
CA PHE A 6 -15.91 -11.14 10.97
C PHE A 6 -14.92 -10.76 12.07
N ASP A 7 -15.35 -9.88 12.94
CA ASP A 7 -14.58 -9.38 14.08
C ASP A 7 -15.23 -9.82 15.38
N VAL A 8 -14.44 -10.39 16.28
CA VAL A 8 -14.85 -10.71 17.64
C VAL A 8 -14.20 -9.69 18.56
N LYS A 9 -15.03 -8.80 19.11
CA LYS A 9 -14.57 -7.76 20.03
C LYS A 9 -14.68 -8.23 21.47
N PHE A 10 -13.55 -8.46 22.11
CA PHE A 10 -13.49 -8.72 23.56
C PHE A 10 -13.47 -7.40 24.35
N LYS A 11 -12.66 -6.45 23.88
CA LYS A 11 -12.53 -5.08 24.39
C LYS A 11 -11.89 -4.21 23.30
N GLU A 12 -11.91 -2.88 23.44
CA GLU A 12 -11.29 -1.96 22.46
C GLU A 12 -9.82 -2.31 22.19
N ALA A 13 -9.10 -2.71 23.22
CA ALA A 13 -7.69 -3.06 23.15
C ALA A 13 -7.44 -4.52 22.72
N ALA A 14 -8.45 -5.33 22.43
CA ALA A 14 -8.27 -6.72 21.99
C ALA A 14 -9.47 -7.18 21.18
N GLN A 15 -9.27 -7.34 19.89
CA GLN A 15 -10.25 -7.77 18.91
C GLN A 15 -9.60 -8.80 17.98
N LEU A 16 -10.34 -9.80 17.57
CA LEU A 16 -9.88 -10.88 16.70
C LEU A 16 -10.65 -10.83 15.39
N ARG A 17 -9.96 -10.62 14.29
CA ARG A 17 -10.51 -10.66 12.94
C ARG A 17 -10.14 -11.95 12.24
N VAL A 18 -11.11 -12.56 11.57
CA VAL A 18 -10.92 -13.81 10.82
C VAL A 18 -11.64 -13.68 9.48
N GLY A 19 -10.95 -14.05 8.40
CA GLY A 19 -11.53 -14.03 7.07
C GLY A 19 -10.57 -13.51 6.00
N LYS A 20 -11.12 -13.00 4.91
CA LYS A 20 -10.37 -12.39 3.81
C LYS A 20 -10.47 -10.88 3.91
N PHE A 21 -9.34 -10.23 4.17
CA PHE A 21 -9.25 -8.77 4.34
C PHE A 21 -7.85 -8.27 3.97
N LYS A 22 -7.64 -6.95 4.00
CA LYS A 22 -6.34 -6.34 3.73
C LYS A 22 -5.35 -6.69 4.83
N THR A 23 -4.14 -7.07 4.43
CA THR A 23 -3.03 -7.27 5.38
C THR A 23 -2.66 -5.94 6.06
N PRO A 24 -2.26 -5.94 7.34
CA PRO A 24 -1.97 -4.73 8.09
C PRO A 24 -0.65 -4.09 7.65
N PHE A 25 -0.73 -3.25 6.63
CA PHE A 25 0.43 -2.53 6.09
C PHE A 25 -0.02 -1.21 5.49
N SER A 26 0.65 -0.10 5.80
CA SER A 26 0.40 1.23 5.24
C SER A 26 -0.98 1.84 5.55
N HIS A 27 -1.00 3.09 5.95
CA HIS A 27 -2.25 3.84 6.15
C HIS A 27 -3.01 4.05 4.83
N ALA A 28 -2.29 4.43 3.76
CA ALA A 28 -2.95 4.67 2.48
C ALA A 28 -3.51 3.39 1.85
N TYR A 29 -2.85 2.26 2.05
CA TYR A 29 -3.35 0.97 1.58
C TYR A 29 -4.62 0.53 2.33
N LEU A 30 -4.66 0.73 3.64
CA LEU A 30 -5.81 0.37 4.47
C LEU A 30 -7.00 1.32 4.26
N THR A 31 -6.74 2.56 3.83
CA THR A 31 -7.79 3.51 3.46
C THR A 31 -8.67 2.93 2.34
N THR A 32 -9.97 3.07 2.48
CA THR A 32 -10.90 2.69 1.41
C THR A 32 -10.69 3.55 0.17
N LEU A 33 -10.81 2.96 -1.01
CA LEU A 33 -10.64 3.71 -2.27
C LEU A 33 -11.57 4.92 -2.37
N GLY A 34 -12.74 4.81 -1.72
CA GLY A 34 -13.69 5.90 -1.63
C GLY A 34 -13.21 7.13 -0.86
N GLU A 35 -12.25 6.96 0.02
CA GLU A 35 -11.76 7.98 0.95
C GLU A 35 -10.37 8.50 0.57
N THR A 36 -9.79 8.02 -0.54
CA THR A 36 -8.47 8.44 -1.02
C THR A 36 -8.45 9.85 -1.59
N LEU A 37 -7.30 10.52 -1.48
CA LEU A 37 -7.07 11.86 -2.00
C LEU A 37 -7.02 11.89 -3.54
N PHE A 38 -6.56 10.82 -4.14
CA PHE A 38 -6.46 10.62 -5.59
C PHE A 38 -7.26 9.39 -6.02
N PRO A 39 -7.73 9.33 -7.27
CA PRO A 39 -8.42 8.14 -7.79
C PRO A 39 -7.53 6.90 -7.85
N GLN A 40 -6.21 7.09 -7.84
CA GLN A 40 -5.21 6.02 -7.86
C GLN A 40 -4.30 6.12 -6.65
N LEU A 41 -4.00 4.97 -6.03
CA LEU A 41 -2.97 4.87 -5.00
C LEU A 41 -1.59 5.23 -5.56
N PRO A 42 -0.63 5.64 -4.72
CA PRO A 42 0.77 5.81 -5.13
C PRO A 42 1.30 4.52 -5.74
N THR A 43 2.07 4.65 -6.84
CA THR A 43 2.66 3.49 -7.51
C THR A 43 3.71 2.80 -6.64
N SER A 44 4.45 3.57 -5.85
CA SER A 44 5.37 3.03 -4.85
C SER A 44 4.66 2.16 -3.83
N LEU A 45 3.52 2.60 -3.32
CA LEU A 45 2.69 1.80 -2.40
C LEU A 45 2.18 0.52 -3.07
N THR A 46 1.60 0.65 -4.26
CA THR A 46 1.05 -0.49 -4.99
C THR A 46 2.12 -1.55 -5.25
N THR A 47 3.32 -1.12 -5.61
CA THR A 47 4.45 -2.02 -5.84
C THR A 47 4.91 -2.68 -4.54
N ALA A 48 4.98 -1.94 -3.43
CA ALA A 48 5.46 -2.46 -2.15
C ALA A 48 4.48 -3.46 -1.49
N VAL A 49 3.18 -3.31 -1.71
CA VAL A 49 2.15 -4.03 -0.93
C VAL A 49 1.43 -5.10 -1.74
N ILE A 50 1.09 -4.81 -2.99
CA ILE A 50 0.14 -5.62 -3.76
C ILE A 50 0.82 -6.73 -4.55
N MET A 51 2.10 -6.63 -4.82
CA MET A 51 2.80 -7.61 -5.65
C MET A 51 3.54 -8.66 -4.82
N PRO A 52 3.07 -9.92 -4.76
CA PRO A 52 3.99 -11.03 -4.71
C PRO A 52 4.72 -11.05 -6.06
N TYR A 53 6.03 -10.85 -6.05
CA TYR A 53 6.83 -11.00 -7.25
C TYR A 53 6.86 -12.47 -7.66
N THR A 54 6.21 -12.81 -8.76
CA THR A 54 6.45 -14.08 -9.46
C THR A 54 7.21 -13.77 -10.73
N LEU A 55 8.38 -14.35 -10.91
CA LEU A 55 9.21 -14.17 -12.11
C LEU A 55 8.52 -14.63 -13.40
N ASN A 56 7.54 -15.50 -13.29
CA ASN A 56 6.85 -16.12 -14.43
C ASN A 56 5.49 -15.48 -14.73
N ALA A 57 5.09 -14.45 -14.02
CA ALA A 57 3.85 -13.75 -14.35
C ALA A 57 4.07 -12.86 -15.58
N VAL A 58 3.78 -13.39 -16.73
CA VAL A 58 3.57 -12.61 -17.98
C VAL A 58 2.46 -11.57 -17.79
N THR A 59 1.58 -11.80 -16.86
CA THR A 59 0.67 -10.82 -16.28
C THR A 59 0.98 -10.73 -14.80
N PRO A 60 1.29 -9.56 -14.24
CA PRO A 60 1.37 -9.42 -12.81
C PRO A 60 0.04 -9.93 -12.26
N ASN A 61 0.10 -11.01 -11.49
CA ASN A 61 -1.03 -11.42 -10.68
C ASN A 61 -1.15 -10.31 -9.63
N ILE A 62 -1.86 -9.26 -9.99
CA ILE A 62 -2.12 -8.13 -9.12
C ILE A 62 -2.99 -8.70 -8.02
N GLY A 63 -2.33 -9.21 -7.01
CA GLY A 63 -2.99 -9.58 -5.78
C GLY A 63 -3.81 -8.36 -5.39
N THR A 64 -5.08 -8.53 -5.12
CA THR A 64 -5.96 -7.42 -4.72
C THR A 64 -5.56 -6.85 -3.36
N GLY A 65 -4.46 -7.35 -2.78
CA GLY A 65 -4.02 -7.00 -1.43
C GLY A 65 -4.91 -7.53 -0.33
N PHE A 66 -5.93 -8.32 -0.67
CA PHE A 66 -6.80 -9.00 0.28
C PHE A 66 -6.34 -10.45 0.41
N ASP A 67 -6.06 -10.88 1.63
CA ASP A 67 -5.62 -12.25 1.90
C ASP A 67 -6.48 -12.91 2.99
N LEU A 68 -6.50 -14.23 2.99
CA LEU A 68 -7.19 -15.01 4.02
C LEU A 68 -6.29 -15.10 5.24
N GLY A 69 -6.80 -14.71 6.41
CA GLY A 69 -6.00 -14.70 7.60
C GLY A 69 -6.74 -14.54 8.90
N VAL A 70 -5.95 -14.49 9.95
CA VAL A 70 -6.37 -14.19 11.32
C VAL A 70 -5.52 -13.05 11.84
N GLU A 71 -6.15 -12.04 12.43
CA GLU A 71 -5.51 -10.83 12.93
C GLU A 71 -6.00 -10.50 14.33
N LEU A 72 -5.07 -10.31 15.24
CA LEU A 72 -5.32 -9.68 16.52
C LEU A 72 -5.04 -8.18 16.39
N HIS A 73 -6.03 -7.36 16.71
CA HIS A 73 -5.89 -5.92 16.63
C HIS A 73 -6.54 -5.21 17.81
N GLY A 74 -6.18 -3.97 18.00
CA GLY A 74 -6.77 -3.19 19.07
C GLY A 74 -6.27 -1.76 19.14
N LEU A 75 -6.98 -1.00 19.97
CA LEU A 75 -6.71 0.40 20.24
C LEU A 75 -6.54 0.59 21.74
N VAL A 76 -5.39 1.12 22.15
CA VAL A 76 -5.06 1.36 23.55
C VAL A 76 -5.05 2.85 23.82
N LYS A 77 -5.91 3.30 24.77
CA LYS A 77 -6.03 4.70 25.20
C LYS A 77 -6.30 5.69 24.06
N ASP A 78 -6.97 5.26 22.99
CA ASP A 78 -7.26 6.04 21.78
C ASP A 78 -6.03 6.67 21.11
N LYS A 79 -4.84 6.13 21.40
CA LYS A 79 -3.57 6.66 20.90
C LYS A 79 -2.66 5.62 20.27
N PHE A 80 -2.69 4.39 20.75
CA PHE A 80 -1.81 3.33 20.26
C PHE A 80 -2.64 2.25 19.59
N GLY A 81 -2.52 2.14 18.28
CA GLY A 81 -3.09 1.04 17.50
C GLY A 81 -2.07 -0.06 17.25
N TYR A 82 -2.53 -1.29 17.24
CA TYR A 82 -1.73 -2.42 16.79
C TYR A 82 -2.59 -3.41 16.01
N GLU A 83 -1.97 -4.03 15.02
CA GLU A 83 -2.53 -5.04 14.15
C GLU A 83 -1.43 -6.09 13.93
N ILE A 84 -1.68 -7.34 14.28
CA ILE A 84 -0.70 -8.44 14.13
C ILE A 84 -1.47 -9.64 13.60
N GLY A 85 -1.06 -10.17 12.45
CA GLY A 85 -1.80 -11.21 11.77
C GLY A 85 -0.94 -12.25 11.06
N LEU A 86 -1.60 -13.38 10.83
CA LEU A 86 -1.11 -14.51 10.05
C LEU A 86 -2.02 -14.67 8.84
N PHE A 87 -1.44 -14.70 7.66
CA PHE A 87 -2.17 -14.75 6.40
C PHE A 87 -1.62 -15.86 5.50
N ASN A 88 -2.43 -16.24 4.52
CA ASN A 88 -2.04 -17.29 3.58
C ASN A 88 -0.82 -16.93 2.70
N GLY A 89 -0.58 -15.65 2.44
CA GLY A 89 0.60 -15.16 1.72
C GLY A 89 0.50 -15.22 0.20
N THR A 90 -0.63 -15.62 -0.37
CA THR A 90 -0.83 -15.74 -1.82
C THR A 90 -1.60 -14.57 -2.43
N GLY A 91 -2.03 -13.62 -1.62
CA GLY A 91 -2.85 -12.50 -2.06
C GLY A 91 -4.27 -12.94 -2.42
N ALA A 92 -4.68 -12.74 -3.66
CA ALA A 92 -6.06 -12.95 -4.09
C ALA A 92 -6.47 -14.40 -4.30
N ALA A 93 -5.53 -15.31 -4.49
CA ALA A 93 -5.83 -16.70 -4.80
C ALA A 93 -6.03 -17.51 -3.52
N VAL A 94 -6.97 -18.44 -3.58
CA VAL A 94 -6.95 -19.57 -2.64
C VAL A 94 -5.62 -20.27 -2.85
N ASN A 95 -4.90 -20.51 -1.78
CA ASN A 95 -3.63 -21.24 -1.86
C ASN A 95 -3.91 -22.67 -2.35
N THR A 96 -3.77 -22.85 -3.64
CA THR A 96 -3.92 -24.15 -4.30
C THR A 96 -2.58 -24.89 -4.41
N ALA A 97 -1.48 -24.19 -4.23
CA ALA A 97 -0.20 -24.84 -4.07
C ALA A 97 -0.25 -25.63 -2.76
N SER A 98 -0.05 -26.92 -2.82
CA SER A 98 0.12 -27.72 -1.62
C SER A 98 1.40 -27.24 -0.95
N LYS A 99 1.24 -26.36 0.02
CA LYS A 99 2.29 -26.08 0.98
C LYS A 99 2.39 -27.33 1.84
N THR A 100 3.14 -28.32 1.35
CA THR A 100 3.50 -29.47 2.16
C THR A 100 4.31 -28.92 3.34
N MET A 101 3.78 -29.08 4.53
CA MET A 101 4.59 -28.91 5.72
C MET A 101 5.77 -29.87 5.58
N SER A 102 6.97 -29.35 5.51
CA SER A 102 8.17 -30.15 5.57
C SER A 102 8.15 -30.93 6.88
N ASP A 103 8.58 -32.19 6.86
CA ASP A 103 8.62 -33.06 8.04
C ASP A 103 9.52 -32.54 9.18
N ASP A 104 10.32 -31.54 8.91
CA ASP A 104 11.13 -30.84 9.89
C ASP A 104 10.35 -29.66 10.49
N TRP A 105 10.49 -29.41 11.77
CA TRP A 105 9.89 -28.31 12.53
C TRP A 105 10.31 -26.93 11.97
N HIS A 106 9.69 -26.54 10.88
CA HIS A 106 9.95 -25.27 10.22
C HIS A 106 8.77 -24.31 10.44
N ILE A 107 9.06 -23.03 10.43
CA ILE A 107 8.04 -21.98 10.46
C ILE A 107 7.05 -22.24 9.32
N PRO A 108 5.74 -22.31 9.59
CA PRO A 108 4.75 -22.51 8.55
C PRO A 108 4.90 -21.48 7.42
N SER A 109 4.73 -21.95 6.18
CA SER A 109 4.77 -21.10 4.98
C SER A 109 3.58 -20.15 4.95
N LEU A 110 3.62 -19.08 5.75
CA LEU A 110 2.58 -18.09 5.93
C LEU A 110 3.17 -16.68 5.75
N LEU A 111 2.30 -15.73 5.50
CA LEU A 111 2.61 -14.32 5.63
C LEU A 111 2.37 -13.88 7.07
N TYR A 112 3.41 -13.40 7.70
CA TYR A 112 3.39 -12.76 9.02
C TYR A 112 3.39 -11.27 8.80
N ALA A 113 2.42 -10.56 9.33
CA ALA A 113 2.31 -9.12 9.16
C ALA A 113 1.99 -8.42 10.48
N GLY A 114 2.54 -7.23 10.66
CA GLY A 114 2.26 -6.41 11.82
C GLY A 114 2.37 -4.92 11.51
N ARG A 115 1.53 -4.14 12.17
CA ARG A 115 1.49 -2.69 12.08
C ARG A 115 1.25 -2.10 13.44
N PHE A 116 1.99 -1.03 13.78
CA PHE A 116 1.87 -0.28 15.02
C PHE A 116 1.72 1.20 14.68
N THR A 117 0.77 1.85 15.33
CA THR A 117 0.48 3.26 15.10
C THR A 117 0.41 4.04 16.40
N TYR A 118 0.89 5.29 16.34
CA TYR A 118 0.76 6.27 17.41
C TYR A 118 0.00 7.49 16.93
N MET A 119 -1.06 7.84 17.64
CA MET A 119 -2.01 8.91 17.32
C MET A 119 -2.11 9.88 18.49
N PRO A 120 -1.17 10.85 18.63
CA PRO A 120 -1.07 11.72 19.81
C PRO A 120 -2.31 12.56 20.07
N TYR A 121 -3.08 12.89 19.03
CA TYR A 121 -4.28 13.71 19.10
C TYR A 121 -5.58 12.90 18.95
N GLY A 122 -5.55 11.62 19.34
CA GLY A 122 -6.66 10.69 19.20
C GLY A 122 -6.76 10.09 17.80
N VAL A 123 -7.71 9.21 17.61
CA VAL A 123 -7.85 8.37 16.41
C VAL A 123 -7.85 9.20 15.13
N MET A 124 -6.99 8.81 14.20
CA MET A 124 -6.95 9.38 12.86
C MET A 124 -8.10 8.81 12.03
N PRO A 125 -8.95 9.66 11.41
CA PRO A 125 -9.97 9.16 10.48
C PRO A 125 -9.34 8.45 9.29
N SER A 126 -10.05 7.49 8.71
CA SER A 126 -9.59 6.76 7.53
C SER A 126 -9.50 7.63 6.26
N THR A 127 -10.16 8.79 6.24
CA THR A 127 -10.23 9.65 5.05
C THR A 127 -8.91 10.36 4.75
N GLN A 128 -8.46 10.29 3.52
CA GLN A 128 -7.33 11.06 3.00
C GLN A 128 -7.78 12.46 2.52
N GLY A 129 -8.20 13.24 3.42
CA GLY A 129 -8.72 14.60 3.21
C GLY A 129 -9.45 15.03 4.44
N ASN A 130 -10.03 16.22 4.42
CA ASN A 130 -10.88 16.68 5.50
C ASN A 130 -12.24 17.18 4.97
N PRO A 131 -13.05 16.33 4.31
CA PRO A 131 -14.34 16.75 3.76
C PRO A 131 -15.31 17.19 4.84
N ASN A 132 -15.15 16.68 6.05
CA ASN A 132 -15.94 17.05 7.22
C ASN A 132 -15.41 18.27 7.96
N ARG A 133 -14.29 18.85 7.52
CA ARG A 133 -13.64 20.04 8.05
C ARG A 133 -13.48 20.02 9.56
N LEU A 134 -12.95 18.93 10.08
CA LEU A 134 -12.59 18.80 11.49
C LEU A 134 -11.65 19.95 11.87
N ASN A 135 -12.03 20.72 12.85
CA ASN A 135 -11.17 21.78 13.40
C ASN A 135 -10.07 21.20 14.29
N GLU A 136 -10.20 19.95 14.66
CA GLU A 136 -9.24 19.24 15.48
C GLU A 136 -8.02 18.82 14.66
N LYS A 137 -6.87 18.91 15.29
CA LYS A 137 -5.64 18.33 14.76
C LYS A 137 -5.68 16.83 14.99
N LYS A 138 -5.43 16.05 13.93
CA LYS A 138 -5.25 14.61 13.99
C LYS A 138 -3.91 14.26 13.34
N MET A 139 -3.18 13.35 13.94
CA MET A 139 -1.88 12.90 13.42
C MET A 139 -1.72 11.41 13.68
N LEU A 140 -1.13 10.73 12.72
CA LEU A 140 -0.74 9.34 12.81
C LEU A 140 0.74 9.22 12.44
N ILE A 141 1.46 8.43 13.22
CA ILE A 141 2.80 7.94 12.92
C ILE A 141 2.72 6.43 13.06
N GLY A 142 3.23 5.68 12.10
CA GLY A 142 3.17 4.24 12.15
C GLY A 142 4.35 3.57 11.49
N VAL A 143 4.53 2.33 11.86
CA VAL A 143 5.47 1.38 11.24
C VAL A 143 4.75 0.09 10.95
N SER A 144 5.06 -0.50 9.83
CA SER A 144 4.52 -1.80 9.44
C SER A 144 5.62 -2.70 8.92
N GLY A 145 5.43 -3.99 9.05
CA GLY A 145 6.35 -4.99 8.53
C GLY A 145 5.64 -6.27 8.17
N SER A 146 6.18 -6.98 7.21
CA SER A 146 5.70 -8.31 6.86
C SER A 146 6.83 -9.20 6.39
N ILE A 147 6.69 -10.49 6.65
CA ILE A 147 7.57 -11.54 6.15
C ILE A 147 6.68 -12.61 5.54
N ASN A 148 6.85 -12.85 4.25
CA ASN A 148 6.18 -13.94 3.56
C ASN A 148 7.16 -15.10 3.42
N VAL A 149 6.86 -16.21 4.10
CA VAL A 149 7.70 -17.41 4.07
C VAL A 149 7.10 -18.41 3.10
N GLU A 150 7.77 -18.67 2.00
CA GLU A 150 7.34 -19.70 1.06
C GLU A 150 8.36 -20.80 0.94
N SER A 151 7.89 -22.04 1.02
CA SER A 151 8.80 -23.17 1.16
C SER A 151 9.26 -23.82 -0.15
N GLU A 152 8.52 -23.77 -1.25
CA GLU A 152 8.92 -24.68 -2.37
C GLU A 152 8.63 -24.24 -3.80
N ASN A 153 7.71 -23.38 -4.10
CA ASN A 153 7.30 -23.12 -5.48
C ASN A 153 7.31 -21.65 -5.86
N GLU A 154 8.32 -21.25 -6.60
CA GLU A 154 8.34 -20.03 -7.45
C GLU A 154 8.30 -18.67 -6.77
N SER A 155 7.93 -18.55 -5.54
CA SER A 155 7.94 -17.30 -4.86
C SER A 155 8.90 -17.34 -3.69
N THR A 156 9.15 -16.53 -3.20
CA THR A 156 10.08 -15.64 -2.60
C THR A 156 9.80 -15.48 -1.15
N ASN A 157 10.77 -15.72 -0.35
CA ASN A 157 10.80 -15.12 0.96
C ASN A 157 10.88 -13.61 0.73
N ASP A 158 9.81 -12.90 0.93
CA ASP A 158 9.83 -11.45 0.89
C ASP A 158 9.71 -10.85 2.28
N THR A 159 10.51 -9.83 2.53
CA THR A 159 10.46 -9.03 3.75
C THR A 159 10.15 -7.60 3.38
N ARG A 160 9.16 -7.01 4.04
CA ARG A 160 8.72 -5.64 3.79
C ARG A 160 8.71 -4.84 5.06
N VAL A 161 9.10 -3.59 4.95
CA VAL A 161 9.03 -2.61 6.04
C VAL A 161 8.42 -1.33 5.48
N GLY A 162 7.50 -0.75 6.22
CA GLY A 162 6.86 0.52 5.89
C GLY A 162 6.91 1.49 7.05
N PHE A 163 7.09 2.75 6.73
CA PHE A 163 6.92 3.88 7.63
C PHE A 163 5.78 4.74 7.09
N GLU A 164 4.94 5.25 7.99
CA GLU A 164 3.79 6.06 7.63
C GLU A 164 3.63 7.25 8.56
N TRP A 165 3.24 8.38 7.97
CA TRP A 165 2.90 9.59 8.67
C TRP A 165 1.71 10.26 7.98
N ALA A 166 0.73 10.74 8.75
CA ALA A 166 -0.38 11.50 8.24
C ALA A 166 -0.78 12.61 9.23
N LEU A 167 -1.18 13.75 8.69
CA LEU A 167 -1.65 14.91 9.44
C LEU A 167 -2.92 15.46 8.81
N LEU A 168 -3.93 15.69 9.63
CA LEU A 168 -5.17 16.32 9.25
C LEU A 168 -5.43 17.49 10.18
N TYR A 169 -5.62 18.68 9.61
CA TYR A 169 -5.86 19.90 10.36
C TYR A 169 -6.60 20.95 9.53
N HIS A 170 -7.76 21.36 9.96
CA HIS A 170 -8.62 22.33 9.28
C HIS A 170 -8.87 21.94 7.81
N LYS A 171 -8.35 22.73 6.88
CA LYS A 171 -8.49 22.53 5.43
C LYS A 171 -7.36 21.67 4.82
N TRP A 172 -6.39 21.26 5.64
CA TRP A 172 -5.19 20.57 5.19
C TRP A 172 -5.23 19.09 5.51
N TYR A 173 -4.74 18.32 4.57
CA TYR A 173 -4.34 16.94 4.76
C TYR A 173 -2.94 16.76 4.20
N PHE A 174 -2.08 16.10 4.94
CA PHE A 174 -0.74 15.68 4.50
C PHE A 174 -0.53 14.23 4.86
N ALA A 175 0.19 13.50 3.98
CA ALA A 175 0.68 12.16 4.27
C ALA A 175 2.01 11.93 3.57
N ALA A 176 2.84 11.12 4.20
CA ALA A 176 4.09 10.62 3.64
C ALA A 176 4.27 9.18 4.09
N GLU A 177 4.65 8.32 3.16
CA GLU A 177 5.00 6.94 3.47
C GLU A 177 6.26 6.52 2.72
N ALA A 178 7.04 5.65 3.33
CA ALA A 178 8.27 5.10 2.75
C ALA A 178 8.27 3.58 2.91
N TYR A 179 8.82 2.87 1.93
CA TYR A 179 8.78 1.42 1.86
C TYR A 179 10.14 0.86 1.46
N TRP A 180 10.47 -0.23 2.09
CA TRP A 180 11.56 -1.10 1.69
C TRP A 180 11.05 -2.52 1.56
N MET A 181 11.50 -3.23 0.53
CA MET A 181 11.18 -4.64 0.34
C MET A 181 12.41 -5.37 -0.16
N ASN A 182 12.71 -6.50 0.45
CA ASN A 182 13.69 -7.46 -0.03
C ASN A 182 12.98 -8.74 -0.47
N VAL A 183 13.20 -9.13 -1.69
CA VAL A 183 12.60 -10.33 -2.30
C VAL A 183 13.72 -11.28 -2.65
N GLY A 184 13.74 -12.47 -2.02
CA GLY A 184 14.69 -13.52 -2.30
C GLY A 184 14.04 -14.60 -3.18
N PHE A 185 14.73 -15.03 -4.24
CA PHE A 185 14.25 -16.08 -5.14
C PHE A 185 14.74 -17.46 -4.68
N THR A 186 13.89 -18.46 -4.80
CA THR A 186 14.25 -19.83 -4.41
C THR A 186 15.22 -20.44 -5.41
N LYS A 187 16.02 -21.44 -4.97
CA LYS A 187 17.02 -22.16 -5.75
C LYS A 187 16.50 -22.79 -7.07
N ARG A 188 15.20 -23.03 -7.20
CA ARG A 188 14.59 -23.61 -8.41
C ARG A 188 14.74 -22.74 -9.64
N GLN A 189 14.80 -21.43 -9.48
CA GLN A 189 14.85 -20.50 -10.60
C GLN A 189 16.27 -20.21 -11.08
N LYS A 190 17.30 -20.78 -10.47
CA LYS A 190 18.72 -20.55 -10.78
C LYS A 190 19.16 -19.09 -10.76
N ILE A 191 18.34 -18.22 -10.20
CA ILE A 191 18.60 -16.79 -10.06
C ILE A 191 18.94 -16.54 -8.60
N ASN A 192 20.23 -16.45 -8.29
CA ASN A 192 20.72 -16.10 -6.95
C ASN A 192 20.61 -14.59 -6.68
N GLU A 193 19.58 -13.95 -7.19
CA GLU A 193 19.43 -12.51 -7.10
C GLU A 193 18.38 -12.12 -6.07
N HIS A 194 18.70 -11.13 -5.27
CA HIS A 194 17.77 -10.47 -4.38
C HIS A 194 17.28 -9.19 -5.02
N TYR A 195 15.98 -8.98 -5.02
CA TYR A 195 15.39 -7.71 -5.35
C TYR A 195 15.32 -6.83 -4.11
N ASN A 196 15.95 -5.66 -4.16
CA ASN A 196 15.83 -4.64 -3.14
C ASN A 196 15.02 -3.47 -3.69
N TYR A 197 13.78 -3.41 -3.31
CA TYR A 197 12.87 -2.31 -3.64
C TYR A 197 12.96 -1.21 -2.59
N VAL A 198 12.97 0.03 -3.04
CA VAL A 198 12.82 1.21 -2.19
C VAL A 198 11.86 2.17 -2.88
N GLY A 199 10.89 2.66 -2.15
CA GLY A 199 9.95 3.65 -2.68
C GLY A 199 9.24 4.43 -1.58
N GLY A 200 8.52 5.45 -1.98
CA GLY A 200 7.75 6.26 -1.05
C GLY A 200 7.09 7.43 -1.75
N TYR A 201 6.22 8.09 -1.02
CA TYR A 201 5.53 9.27 -1.53
C TYR A 201 5.31 10.31 -0.43
N ILE A 202 5.09 11.53 -0.87
CA ILE A 202 4.51 12.61 -0.08
C ILE A 202 3.32 13.17 -0.84
N GLN A 203 2.21 13.40 -0.15
CA GLN A 203 1.03 14.01 -0.74
C GLN A 203 0.37 15.00 0.20
N GLY A 204 -0.37 15.93 -0.38
CA GLY A 204 -1.15 16.89 0.38
C GLY A 204 -2.39 17.33 -0.35
N GLY A 205 -3.41 17.73 0.42
CA GLY A 205 -4.66 18.27 -0.07
C GLY A 205 -5.07 19.52 0.69
N TYR A 206 -5.62 20.50 -0.01
CA TYR A 206 -6.11 21.75 0.56
C TYR A 206 -7.47 22.13 0.01
N PHE A 207 -8.43 22.41 0.89
CA PHE A 207 -9.74 22.91 0.52
C PHE A 207 -9.71 24.41 0.19
N VAL A 208 -9.73 24.74 -1.09
CA VAL A 208 -9.82 26.13 -1.59
C VAL A 208 -11.24 26.68 -1.48
N ALA A 209 -12.24 25.82 -1.53
CA ALA A 209 -13.66 26.16 -1.36
C ALA A 209 -14.37 25.03 -0.57
N PRO A 210 -15.61 25.24 -0.10
CA PRO A 210 -16.34 24.26 0.69
C PRO A 210 -16.42 22.84 0.13
N ARG A 211 -16.40 22.71 -1.19
CA ARG A 211 -16.56 21.44 -1.90
C ARG A 211 -15.41 21.14 -2.85
N VAL A 212 -14.38 22.02 -2.91
CA VAL A 212 -13.28 21.89 -3.86
C VAL A 212 -11.97 21.73 -3.09
N GLN A 213 -11.29 20.63 -3.32
CA GLN A 213 -9.98 20.33 -2.76
C GLN A 213 -8.97 20.19 -3.91
N LEU A 214 -7.87 20.93 -3.81
CA LEU A 214 -6.70 20.71 -4.65
C LEU A 214 -5.79 19.70 -3.99
N ALA A 215 -5.15 18.86 -4.78
CA ALA A 215 -4.25 17.82 -4.32
C ALA A 215 -2.96 17.81 -5.12
N ALA A 216 -1.85 17.50 -4.44
CA ALA A 216 -0.56 17.26 -5.06
C ALA A 216 0.10 16.04 -4.43
N ARG A 217 0.84 15.26 -5.24
CA ARG A 217 1.62 14.12 -4.80
C ARG A 217 2.95 14.07 -5.56
N TYR A 218 3.99 13.72 -4.85
CA TYR A 218 5.26 13.30 -5.43
C TYR A 218 5.53 11.88 -4.98
N ASP A 219 5.55 10.97 -5.92
CA ASP A 219 5.76 9.55 -5.72
C ASP A 219 7.08 9.15 -6.38
N ILE A 220 7.89 8.34 -5.71
CA ILE A 220 9.24 7.98 -6.13
C ILE A 220 9.51 6.53 -5.80
N MET A 221 10.14 5.79 -6.70
CA MET A 221 10.57 4.43 -6.40
C MET A 221 11.75 3.98 -7.24
N ASN A 222 12.56 3.10 -6.68
CA ASN A 222 13.53 2.28 -7.37
C ASN A 222 13.08 0.81 -7.24
N ARG A 223 12.74 0.18 -8.36
CA ARG A 223 12.24 -1.20 -8.37
C ARG A 223 13.27 -2.21 -7.91
N ASN A 224 14.53 -1.94 -8.19
CA ASN A 224 15.64 -2.79 -7.76
C ASN A 224 16.89 -1.94 -7.55
N SER A 225 17.17 -1.61 -6.29
CA SER A 225 18.33 -0.79 -5.94
C SER A 225 19.68 -1.49 -6.11
N THR A 226 19.69 -2.80 -6.37
CA THR A 226 20.91 -3.57 -6.67
C THR A 226 21.34 -3.41 -8.13
N THR A 227 20.42 -3.00 -8.99
CA THR A 227 20.68 -2.74 -10.40
C THR A 227 20.67 -1.23 -10.67
N LYS A 228 21.25 -0.83 -11.80
CA LYS A 228 21.29 0.58 -12.21
C LYS A 228 20.01 1.02 -12.95
N ASP A 229 18.89 0.36 -12.71
CA ASP A 229 17.64 0.50 -13.50
C ASP A 229 16.91 1.85 -13.36
N GLY A 230 17.50 2.76 -12.61
CA GLY A 230 16.99 4.11 -12.52
C GLY A 230 15.81 4.30 -11.58
N LEU A 231 15.67 5.51 -11.16
CA LEU A 231 14.65 5.99 -10.27
C LEU A 231 13.43 6.42 -11.07
N LEU A 232 12.24 5.96 -10.69
CA LEU A 232 10.98 6.45 -11.22
C LEU A 232 10.51 7.65 -10.40
N ASN A 233 10.18 8.74 -11.07
CA ASN A 233 9.65 9.96 -10.49
C ASN A 233 8.25 10.21 -11.05
N MET A 234 7.25 10.35 -10.18
CA MET A 234 5.85 10.39 -10.55
C MET A 234 5.11 11.53 -9.83
N PRO A 235 5.39 12.80 -10.20
CA PRO A 235 4.60 13.92 -9.72
C PRO A 235 3.17 13.83 -10.27
N ALA A 236 2.20 14.16 -9.41
CA ALA A 236 0.80 14.20 -9.74
C ALA A 236 0.11 15.41 -9.11
N VAL A 237 -0.87 15.94 -9.82
CA VAL A 237 -1.79 16.97 -9.32
C VAL A 237 -3.22 16.55 -9.54
N GLY A 238 -4.12 17.02 -8.71
CA GLY A 238 -5.52 16.66 -8.81
C GLY A 238 -6.46 17.68 -8.23
N VAL A 239 -7.72 17.51 -8.59
CA VAL A 239 -8.83 18.27 -8.04
C VAL A 239 -9.97 17.35 -7.66
N ASN A 240 -10.52 17.54 -6.47
CA ASN A 240 -11.67 16.80 -5.95
C ASN A 240 -12.85 17.73 -5.76
N TYR A 241 -14.01 17.33 -6.25
CA TYR A 241 -15.27 18.01 -6.00
C TYR A 241 -16.20 17.10 -5.19
N PHE A 242 -16.59 17.55 -4.00
CA PHE A 242 -17.42 16.80 -3.05
C PHE A 242 -18.88 17.25 -3.15
N PHE A 243 -19.73 16.45 -3.76
CA PHE A 243 -21.18 16.69 -3.78
C PHE A 243 -21.82 16.36 -2.43
N LYS A 244 -21.46 15.19 -1.85
CA LYS A 244 -21.95 14.68 -0.57
C LYS A 244 -20.84 13.95 0.20
N GLY A 245 -19.84 14.71 0.71
CA GLY A 245 -18.67 14.12 1.36
C GLY A 245 -17.99 13.10 0.47
N CYS A 246 -17.46 12.03 1.06
CA CYS A 246 -16.85 10.93 0.30
C CYS A 246 -17.87 10.03 -0.42
N ASN A 247 -19.16 10.12 -0.10
CA ASN A 247 -20.19 9.28 -0.67
C ASN A 247 -20.49 9.62 -2.14
N LEU A 248 -20.37 10.89 -2.51
CA LEU A 248 -20.52 11.32 -3.90
C LEU A 248 -19.47 12.38 -4.20
N LYS A 249 -18.46 12.00 -4.92
CA LYS A 249 -17.37 12.91 -5.32
C LYS A 249 -16.91 12.66 -6.77
N LEU A 250 -16.44 13.73 -7.40
CA LEU A 250 -15.75 13.72 -8.68
C LEU A 250 -14.28 14.01 -8.41
N GLN A 251 -13.40 13.20 -8.96
CA GLN A 251 -11.94 13.38 -8.84
C GLN A 251 -11.34 13.44 -10.25
N ALA A 252 -10.43 14.39 -10.46
CA ALA A 252 -9.60 14.44 -11.65
C ALA A 252 -8.13 14.49 -11.21
N MET A 253 -7.29 13.73 -11.92
CA MET A 253 -5.87 13.62 -11.64
C MET A 253 -5.08 13.63 -12.93
N TYR A 254 -3.95 14.31 -12.91
CA TYR A 254 -2.91 14.23 -13.93
C TYR A 254 -1.62 13.77 -13.27
N GLN A 255 -0.95 12.79 -13.87
CA GLN A 255 0.33 12.26 -13.41
C GLN A 255 1.31 12.18 -14.55
N TYR A 256 2.52 12.65 -14.30
CA TYR A 256 3.69 12.42 -15.12
C TYR A 256 4.49 11.26 -14.53
N THR A 257 5.06 10.40 -15.36
CA THR A 257 6.00 9.36 -14.93
C THR A 257 7.27 9.47 -15.77
N GLY A 258 8.37 9.74 -15.12
CA GLY A 258 9.69 9.84 -15.75
C GLY A 258 10.71 8.93 -15.07
N ARG A 259 11.72 8.50 -15.81
CA ARG A 259 12.86 7.75 -15.30
C ARG A 259 14.10 8.65 -15.25
N THR A 260 14.91 8.49 -14.20
CA THR A 260 16.23 9.11 -14.08
C THR A 260 17.25 8.02 -13.78
N GLY A 261 18.42 8.06 -14.45
CA GLY A 261 19.50 7.08 -14.24
C GLY A 261 20.04 6.50 -15.55
N HIS A 262 20.93 5.50 -15.44
CA HIS A 262 21.66 4.91 -16.59
C HIS A 262 20.76 4.15 -17.57
N ALA A 263 19.59 3.72 -17.15
CA ALA A 263 18.56 3.12 -18.02
C ALA A 263 18.23 4.00 -19.23
N ASN A 264 18.32 5.32 -19.09
CA ASN A 264 18.11 6.25 -20.19
C ASN A 264 19.15 6.16 -21.33
N GLN A 265 20.30 5.55 -21.11
CA GLN A 265 21.33 5.42 -22.15
C GLN A 265 21.15 4.14 -22.97
N LEU A 266 20.79 3.03 -22.31
CA LEU A 266 20.42 1.78 -22.99
C LEU A 266 19.08 1.91 -23.72
N ASP A 267 18.18 2.72 -23.20
CA ASP A 267 16.85 2.97 -23.79
C ASP A 267 16.92 3.89 -25.03
N ARG A 268 17.98 4.68 -25.21
CA ARG A 268 18.19 5.50 -26.41
C ARG A 268 18.64 4.69 -27.61
N ASP A 269 19.33 3.58 -27.37
CA ASP A 269 19.81 2.68 -28.41
C ASP A 269 18.79 1.62 -28.82
N ASN A 270 17.79 1.38 -27.99
CA ASN A 270 16.63 0.51 -28.24
C ASN A 270 15.35 1.33 -28.20
N ASP A 271 14.95 1.89 -29.29
CA ASP A 271 13.81 2.79 -29.58
C ASP A 271 12.50 2.73 -28.76
N ASN A 272 12.43 2.01 -27.64
CA ASN A 272 11.15 1.70 -26.99
C ASN A 272 11.04 1.85 -25.47
N LEU A 273 12.04 2.27 -24.72
CA LEU A 273 11.99 2.10 -23.25
C LEU A 273 12.20 3.35 -22.38
N GLY A 274 12.36 4.51 -22.91
CA GLY A 274 12.65 5.74 -22.16
C GLY A 274 11.54 6.80 -22.15
N LEU A 275 10.36 6.48 -22.65
CA LEU A 275 9.30 7.47 -22.82
C LEU A 275 8.69 7.89 -21.48
N ALA A 276 8.76 9.19 -21.20
CA ALA A 276 7.93 9.83 -20.20
C ALA A 276 6.45 9.53 -20.49
N THR A 277 5.74 9.02 -19.48
CA THR A 277 4.32 8.73 -19.64
C THR A 277 3.49 9.81 -18.97
N HIS A 278 2.44 10.23 -19.63
CA HIS A 278 1.45 11.17 -19.12
C HIS A 278 0.13 10.44 -18.95
N SER A 279 -0.49 10.52 -17.81
CA SER A 279 -1.80 9.94 -17.55
C SER A 279 -2.77 10.96 -16.99
N ALA A 280 -3.98 10.95 -17.51
CA ALA A 280 -5.10 11.72 -16.95
C ALA A 280 -6.20 10.74 -16.55
N THR A 281 -6.70 10.89 -15.35
CA THR A 281 -7.78 10.04 -14.81
C THR A 281 -8.90 10.91 -14.28
N VAL A 282 -10.12 10.58 -14.66
CA VAL A 282 -11.34 11.18 -14.10
C VAL A 282 -12.19 10.05 -13.52
N GLN A 283 -12.63 10.22 -12.28
CA GLN A 283 -13.44 9.25 -11.56
C GLN A 283 -14.64 9.93 -10.92
N LEU A 284 -15.85 9.43 -11.22
CA LEU A 284 -17.03 9.72 -10.43
C LEU A 284 -17.27 8.56 -9.47
N GLN A 285 -17.33 8.86 -8.20
CA GLN A 285 -17.58 7.88 -7.15
C GLN A 285 -18.94 8.12 -6.53
N TYR A 286 -19.66 7.03 -6.33
CA TYR A 286 -20.89 6.97 -5.56
C TYR A 286 -20.83 5.81 -4.57
N ALA A 287 -21.06 6.09 -3.28
CA ALA A 287 -21.19 5.10 -2.23
C ALA A 287 -22.54 5.30 -1.50
N PHE A 288 -23.26 4.23 -1.28
CA PHE A 288 -24.58 4.17 -0.64
C PHE A 288 -24.54 3.41 0.69
#